data_ed6a51d1fb5e73c3ee33cc320b018216
#
_entry.id   ed6a51d1fb5e73c3ee33cc320b018216
#
_cell.length_a   1.000
_cell.length_b   1.000
_cell.length_c   1.000
_cell.angle_alpha   90.00
_cell.angle_beta   90.00
_cell.angle_gamma   90.00
#
_symmetry.space_group_name_H-M   'P 1'
#
loop_
_entity.id
_entity.type
_entity.pdbx_description
1 polymer ?
#
loop_
_entity_poly.entity_id
_entity_poly.type
_entity_poly.pdbx_seq_one_letter_code
_entity_poly.pdbx_strand_id
1 'polypeptide(L)'
;MPGRLNAYRDVAPPGRVDLLQQLSKQVRGQRMLHVNASRAVGGVAEILQHLIPLLSELGIQARWEVMEGTESFYEATELFHLGLQGLDVMVSEALVDGYLECCRTNARSLDLSADVVMTHDVPPLALVDEAATDARWLWQCHLDLSHPQRKIWSLLRPYVTKYDAAVFSLPQFAQPLALPQFLIYPSLDPLSDKNRELAPEELDQILEKLQIPRDKPILLEVSGFNKFTDPLGVLAAYRRVKTHNDCRLVLAGSMPTDGPASQRVLEEVRDAAAKDEDIHLVLL
;
A
#
# COMPACT_ATOMS: atom_id res chain seq x y z
N MET A 1 -5.45 1.12 -31.43
CA MET A 1 -4.33 1.72 -30.65
C MET A 1 -3.42 0.58 -30.21
N PRO A 2 -2.09 0.74 -30.20
CA PRO A 2 -1.24 -0.27 -29.56
C PRO A 2 -1.69 -0.46 -28.12
N GLY A 3 -1.73 -1.71 -27.67
CA GLY A 3 -2.15 -2.03 -26.29
C GLY A 3 -1.22 -1.35 -25.27
N ARG A 4 -1.73 -1.12 -24.07
CA ARG A 4 -0.99 -0.48 -22.97
C ARG A 4 0.34 -1.21 -22.68
N LEU A 5 0.32 -2.54 -22.76
CA LEU A 5 1.50 -3.37 -22.55
C LEU A 5 2.65 -3.06 -23.54
N ASN A 6 2.36 -2.65 -24.78
CA ASN A 6 3.39 -2.31 -25.74
C ASN A 6 4.17 -1.04 -25.37
N ALA A 7 3.55 -0.09 -24.67
CA ALA A 7 4.24 1.11 -24.20
C ALA A 7 5.38 0.80 -23.20
N TYR A 8 5.28 -0.33 -22.50
CA TYR A 8 6.34 -0.76 -21.59
C TYR A 8 7.60 -1.29 -22.28
N ARG A 9 7.57 -1.54 -23.60
CA ARG A 9 8.75 -2.03 -24.33
C ARG A 9 9.92 -1.07 -24.30
N ASP A 10 9.63 0.23 -24.25
CA ASP A 10 10.64 1.28 -24.27
C ASP A 10 11.26 1.55 -22.88
N VAL A 11 10.58 1.14 -21.80
CA VAL A 11 11.00 1.40 -20.40
C VAL A 11 11.39 0.12 -19.66
N ALA A 12 10.92 -1.04 -20.09
CA ALA A 12 11.28 -2.32 -19.49
C ALA A 12 12.61 -2.86 -20.06
N PRO A 13 13.34 -3.70 -19.30
CA PRO A 13 14.49 -4.38 -19.85
C PRO A 13 14.14 -5.19 -21.10
N PRO A 14 15.04 -5.25 -22.12
CA PRO A 14 14.79 -5.93 -23.37
C PRO A 14 14.24 -7.35 -23.19
N GLY A 15 13.23 -7.71 -23.97
CA GLY A 15 12.61 -9.05 -23.96
C GLY A 15 11.65 -9.33 -22.82
N ARG A 16 11.50 -8.45 -21.82
CA ARG A 16 10.61 -8.69 -20.68
C ARG A 16 9.13 -8.72 -21.06
N VAL A 17 8.71 -7.82 -21.94
CA VAL A 17 7.33 -7.80 -22.43
C VAL A 17 7.02 -9.07 -23.22
N ASP A 18 7.95 -9.54 -24.06
CA ASP A 18 7.78 -10.79 -24.83
C ASP A 18 7.71 -12.00 -23.91
N LEU A 19 8.56 -12.05 -22.86
CA LEU A 19 8.51 -13.09 -21.85
C LEU A 19 7.15 -13.12 -21.14
N LEU A 20 6.62 -11.96 -20.71
CA LEU A 20 5.30 -11.87 -20.10
C LEU A 20 4.20 -12.38 -21.05
N GLN A 21 4.24 -11.99 -22.32
CA GLN A 21 3.31 -12.48 -23.34
C GLN A 21 3.42 -13.99 -23.57
N GLN A 22 4.62 -14.55 -23.47
CA GLN A 22 4.83 -16.00 -23.58
C GLN A 22 4.27 -16.73 -22.34
N LEU A 23 4.58 -16.26 -21.14
CA LEU A 23 4.09 -16.85 -19.88
C LEU A 23 2.56 -16.77 -19.76
N SER A 24 1.97 -15.66 -20.20
CA SER A 24 0.53 -15.47 -20.12
C SER A 24 -0.29 -16.47 -20.95
N LYS A 25 0.31 -17.08 -21.98
CA LYS A 25 -0.36 -18.15 -22.74
C LYS A 25 -0.77 -19.35 -21.89
N GLN A 26 -0.02 -19.61 -20.79
CA GLN A 26 -0.28 -20.73 -19.90
C GLN A 26 -1.45 -20.49 -18.94
N VAL A 27 -1.76 -19.22 -18.67
CA VAL A 27 -2.80 -18.79 -17.72
C VAL A 27 -3.93 -18.00 -18.37
N ARG A 28 -3.96 -18.02 -19.70
CA ARG A 28 -4.98 -17.30 -20.50
C ARG A 28 -6.38 -17.82 -20.18
N GLY A 29 -7.29 -16.89 -19.93
CA GLY A 29 -8.68 -17.19 -19.60
C GLY A 29 -8.92 -17.53 -18.12
N GLN A 30 -7.87 -17.67 -17.31
CA GLN A 30 -8.04 -17.82 -15.86
C GLN A 30 -8.67 -16.57 -15.26
N ARG A 31 -9.58 -16.80 -14.32
CA ARG A 31 -10.23 -15.74 -13.54
C ARG A 31 -9.42 -15.47 -12.30
N MET A 32 -8.93 -14.24 -12.18
CA MET A 32 -8.16 -13.79 -11.01
C MET A 32 -8.89 -12.63 -10.33
N LEU A 33 -9.13 -12.77 -9.04
CA LEU A 33 -9.74 -11.75 -8.21
C LEU A 33 -8.72 -11.19 -7.22
N HIS A 34 -8.60 -9.87 -7.18
CA HIS A 34 -7.88 -9.15 -6.13
C HIS A 34 -8.87 -8.54 -5.15
N VAL A 35 -8.60 -8.64 -3.85
CA VAL A 35 -9.45 -8.07 -2.79
C VAL A 35 -8.61 -7.25 -1.83
N ASN A 36 -9.00 -5.99 -1.58
CA ASN A 36 -8.41 -5.11 -0.58
C ASN A 36 -9.49 -4.25 0.11
N ALA A 37 -9.10 -3.23 0.90
CA ALA A 37 -10.04 -2.36 1.63
C ALA A 37 -10.26 -0.99 1.00
N SER A 38 -9.56 -0.62 -0.09
CA SER A 38 -9.71 0.71 -0.68
C SER A 38 -9.41 0.71 -2.19
N ARG A 39 -10.19 1.45 -2.96
CA ARG A 39 -9.94 1.70 -4.38
C ARG A 39 -9.19 3.00 -4.64
N ALA A 40 -9.23 3.91 -3.72
CA ALA A 40 -8.80 5.29 -3.93
C ALA A 40 -7.48 5.64 -3.21
N VAL A 41 -7.20 5.00 -2.09
CA VAL A 41 -6.10 5.39 -1.20
C VAL A 41 -5.18 4.21 -0.92
N GLY A 42 -3.88 4.49 -0.83
CA GLY A 42 -2.83 3.53 -0.42
C GLY A 42 -2.10 2.86 -1.59
N GLY A 43 -0.91 2.35 -1.30
CA GLY A 43 -0.02 1.74 -2.29
C GLY A 43 -0.61 0.52 -3.01
N VAL A 44 -1.43 -0.28 -2.31
CA VAL A 44 -2.12 -1.44 -2.92
C VAL A 44 -3.11 -0.98 -4.00
N ALA A 45 -3.90 0.06 -3.72
CA ALA A 45 -4.83 0.62 -4.70
C ALA A 45 -4.09 1.12 -5.94
N GLU A 46 -2.98 1.84 -5.75
CA GLU A 46 -2.13 2.32 -6.85
C GLU A 46 -1.59 1.16 -7.70
N ILE A 47 -1.05 0.11 -7.07
CA ILE A 47 -0.58 -1.07 -7.79
C ILE A 47 -1.70 -1.71 -8.60
N LEU A 48 -2.87 -1.93 -8.01
CA LEU A 48 -3.98 -2.60 -8.66
C LEU A 48 -4.60 -1.80 -9.81
N GLN A 49 -4.65 -0.46 -9.71
CA GLN A 49 -5.09 0.42 -10.81
C GLN A 49 -4.31 0.20 -12.10
N HIS A 50 -3.02 -0.11 -11.99
CA HIS A 50 -2.14 -0.35 -13.13
C HIS A 50 -2.06 -1.85 -13.48
N LEU A 51 -2.04 -2.72 -12.49
CA LEU A 51 -1.88 -4.17 -12.67
C LEU A 51 -3.09 -4.82 -13.36
N ILE A 52 -4.32 -4.50 -12.91
CA ILE A 52 -5.53 -5.14 -13.42
C ILE A 52 -5.69 -4.96 -14.96
N PRO A 53 -5.53 -3.76 -15.54
CA PRO A 53 -5.57 -3.60 -16.99
C PRO A 53 -4.50 -4.38 -17.74
N LEU A 54 -3.28 -4.48 -17.18
CA LEU A 54 -2.17 -5.23 -17.79
C LEU A 54 -2.45 -6.74 -17.78
N LEU A 55 -2.97 -7.28 -16.68
CA LEU A 55 -3.39 -8.68 -16.60
C LEU A 55 -4.48 -8.99 -17.64
N SER A 56 -5.43 -8.06 -17.81
CA SER A 56 -6.50 -8.19 -18.82
C SER A 56 -5.96 -8.20 -20.25
N GLU A 57 -4.98 -7.35 -20.60
CA GLU A 57 -4.31 -7.38 -21.90
C GLU A 57 -3.53 -8.68 -22.14
N LEU A 58 -3.00 -9.29 -21.07
CA LEU A 58 -2.35 -10.60 -21.13
C LEU A 58 -3.34 -11.76 -21.25
N GLY A 59 -4.66 -11.48 -21.25
CA GLY A 59 -5.72 -12.47 -21.44
C GLY A 59 -6.17 -13.16 -20.17
N ILE A 60 -5.81 -12.63 -18.99
CA ILE A 60 -6.30 -13.06 -17.68
C ILE A 60 -7.59 -12.28 -17.39
N GLN A 61 -8.64 -12.95 -16.93
CA GLN A 61 -9.88 -12.28 -16.51
C GLN A 61 -9.70 -11.72 -15.09
N ALA A 62 -8.93 -10.62 -15.00
CA ALA A 62 -8.61 -9.99 -13.73
C ALA A 62 -9.75 -9.06 -13.28
N ARG A 63 -10.15 -9.20 -12.01
CA ARG A 63 -11.14 -8.36 -11.32
C ARG A 63 -10.56 -7.82 -10.02
N TRP A 64 -11.16 -6.76 -9.53
CA TRP A 64 -10.79 -6.14 -8.27
C TRP A 64 -12.05 -5.77 -7.49
N GLU A 65 -12.21 -6.38 -6.34
CA GLU A 65 -13.26 -6.09 -5.36
C GLU A 65 -12.69 -5.38 -4.14
N VAL A 66 -13.52 -4.58 -3.50
CA VAL A 66 -13.16 -3.82 -2.30
C VAL A 66 -14.14 -4.15 -1.20
N MET A 67 -13.61 -4.44 -0.01
CA MET A 67 -14.43 -4.68 1.17
C MET A 67 -15.10 -3.39 1.63
N GLU A 68 -16.34 -3.51 2.04
CA GLU A 68 -17.04 -2.48 2.78
C GLU A 68 -16.87 -2.74 4.28
N GLY A 69 -16.45 -1.72 5.03
CA GLY A 69 -16.19 -1.83 6.46
C GLY A 69 -16.94 -0.79 7.28
N THR A 70 -17.18 -1.12 8.54
CA THR A 70 -17.63 -0.18 9.57
C THR A 70 -16.44 0.58 10.16
N GLU A 71 -16.68 1.63 10.93
CA GLU A 71 -15.62 2.34 11.66
C GLU A 71 -14.81 1.39 12.56
N SER A 72 -15.50 0.50 13.29
CA SER A 72 -14.82 -0.50 14.14
C SER A 72 -13.98 -1.52 13.35
N PHE A 73 -14.37 -1.84 12.12
CA PHE A 73 -13.56 -2.68 11.23
C PHE A 73 -12.27 -1.97 10.84
N TYR A 74 -12.34 -0.71 10.45
CA TYR A 74 -11.14 0.06 10.10
C TYR A 74 -10.24 0.29 11.31
N GLU A 75 -10.79 0.56 12.49
CA GLU A 75 -10.04 0.66 13.73
C GLU A 75 -9.31 -0.66 14.06
N ALA A 76 -10.00 -1.80 13.96
CA ALA A 76 -9.39 -3.11 14.18
C ALA A 76 -8.25 -3.39 13.19
N THR A 77 -8.46 -3.11 11.91
CA THR A 77 -7.44 -3.34 10.86
C THR A 77 -6.23 -2.41 11.02
N GLU A 78 -6.42 -1.16 11.44
CA GLU A 78 -5.32 -0.25 11.79
C GLU A 78 -4.49 -0.82 12.94
N LEU A 79 -5.13 -1.22 14.03
CA LEU A 79 -4.42 -1.82 15.18
C LEU A 79 -3.70 -3.12 14.79
N PHE A 80 -4.30 -3.95 13.94
CA PHE A 80 -3.62 -5.14 13.41
C PHE A 80 -2.39 -4.76 12.58
N HIS A 81 -2.48 -3.77 11.69
CA HIS A 81 -1.33 -3.28 10.93
C HIS A 81 -0.21 -2.79 11.83
N LEU A 82 -0.52 -1.97 12.84
CA LEU A 82 0.45 -1.45 13.81
C LEU A 82 1.11 -2.60 14.58
N GLY A 83 0.32 -3.55 15.08
CA GLY A 83 0.83 -4.69 15.83
C GLY A 83 1.65 -5.66 14.99
N LEU A 84 1.28 -5.89 13.73
CA LEU A 84 2.07 -6.71 12.81
C LEU A 84 3.44 -6.09 12.49
N GLN A 85 3.53 -4.76 12.50
CA GLN A 85 4.79 -4.02 12.30
C GLN A 85 5.55 -3.76 13.62
N GLY A 86 5.18 -4.47 14.70
CA GLY A 86 5.94 -4.50 15.95
C GLY A 86 5.56 -3.45 17.00
N LEU A 87 4.54 -2.63 16.76
CA LEU A 87 4.07 -1.71 17.78
C LEU A 87 3.25 -2.45 18.86
N ASP A 88 3.40 -2.00 20.10
CA ASP A 88 2.60 -2.54 21.22
C ASP A 88 1.20 -1.91 21.18
N VAL A 89 0.23 -2.70 20.76
CA VAL A 89 -1.17 -2.29 20.65
C VAL A 89 -2.09 -3.23 21.44
N MET A 90 -3.22 -2.71 21.86
CA MET A 90 -4.28 -3.51 22.48
C MET A 90 -5.50 -3.53 21.58
N VAL A 91 -5.95 -4.73 21.24
CA VAL A 91 -7.19 -4.96 20.49
C VAL A 91 -8.19 -5.64 21.40
N SER A 92 -9.37 -5.05 21.58
CA SER A 92 -10.45 -5.63 22.38
C SER A 92 -11.11 -6.81 21.64
N GLU A 93 -11.71 -7.73 22.38
CA GLU A 93 -12.50 -8.82 21.80
C GLU A 93 -13.63 -8.30 20.89
N ALA A 94 -14.28 -7.21 21.29
CA ALA A 94 -15.33 -6.58 20.50
C ALA A 94 -14.84 -6.09 19.12
N LEU A 95 -13.62 -5.55 19.03
CA LEU A 95 -13.03 -5.16 17.75
C LEU A 95 -12.67 -6.37 16.89
N VAL A 96 -12.18 -7.45 17.50
CA VAL A 96 -11.93 -8.71 16.79
C VAL A 96 -13.24 -9.28 16.24
N ASP A 97 -14.28 -9.34 17.04
CA ASP A 97 -15.59 -9.83 16.63
C ASP A 97 -16.19 -8.97 15.51
N GLY A 98 -16.07 -7.64 15.61
CA GLY A 98 -16.50 -6.71 14.58
C GLY A 98 -15.74 -6.90 13.26
N TYR A 99 -14.44 -7.13 13.30
CA TYR A 99 -13.63 -7.47 12.14
C TYR A 99 -14.09 -8.76 11.47
N LEU A 100 -14.30 -9.83 12.25
CA LEU A 100 -14.74 -11.11 11.72
C LEU A 100 -16.16 -11.07 11.15
N GLU A 101 -17.08 -10.33 11.80
CA GLU A 101 -18.44 -10.15 11.28
C GLU A 101 -18.44 -9.37 9.96
N CYS A 102 -17.57 -8.35 9.85
CA CYS A 102 -17.38 -7.62 8.61
C CYS A 102 -16.85 -8.54 7.50
N CYS A 103 -15.89 -9.42 7.77
CA CYS A 103 -15.41 -10.42 6.81
C CYS A 103 -16.53 -11.38 6.39
N ARG A 104 -17.37 -11.88 7.32
CA ARG A 104 -18.53 -12.71 7.00
C ARG A 104 -19.53 -12.01 6.10
N THR A 105 -19.82 -10.76 6.38
CA THR A 105 -20.74 -9.94 5.58
C THR A 105 -20.22 -9.75 4.16
N ASN A 106 -18.94 -9.39 4.02
CA ASN A 106 -18.30 -9.24 2.71
C ASN A 106 -18.22 -10.56 1.94
N ALA A 107 -17.97 -11.69 2.62
CA ALA A 107 -17.95 -13.00 1.96
C ALA A 107 -19.30 -13.38 1.32
N ARG A 108 -20.41 -12.83 1.83
CA ARG A 108 -21.77 -13.04 1.29
C ARG A 108 -22.13 -12.03 0.20
N SER A 109 -21.58 -10.84 0.23
CA SER A 109 -21.93 -9.74 -0.68
C SER A 109 -21.02 -9.65 -1.89
N LEU A 110 -19.74 -9.98 -1.76
CA LEU A 110 -18.77 -9.92 -2.85
C LEU A 110 -18.88 -11.15 -3.77
N ASP A 111 -18.71 -10.93 -5.08
CA ASP A 111 -18.53 -12.03 -6.02
C ASP A 111 -17.10 -12.58 -5.92
N LEU A 112 -16.91 -13.60 -5.08
CA LEU A 112 -15.63 -14.27 -4.87
C LEU A 112 -15.38 -15.42 -5.87
N SER A 113 -16.23 -15.58 -6.90
CA SER A 113 -16.06 -16.63 -7.91
C SER A 113 -14.84 -16.35 -8.80
N ALA A 114 -13.77 -17.09 -8.61
CA ALA A 114 -12.52 -16.98 -9.37
C ALA A 114 -11.78 -18.32 -9.35
N ASP A 115 -10.75 -18.47 -10.20
CA ASP A 115 -9.84 -19.62 -10.12
C ASP A 115 -8.72 -19.34 -9.11
N VAL A 116 -8.37 -18.02 -8.99
CA VAL A 116 -7.39 -17.53 -8.01
C VAL A 116 -7.96 -16.28 -7.32
N VAL A 117 -7.95 -16.26 -5.99
CA VAL A 117 -8.26 -15.10 -5.17
C VAL A 117 -6.99 -14.62 -4.47
N MET A 118 -6.59 -13.39 -4.71
CA MET A 118 -5.47 -12.74 -4.03
C MET A 118 -6.00 -11.66 -3.08
N THR A 119 -5.79 -11.86 -1.80
CA THR A 119 -6.12 -10.87 -0.77
C THR A 119 -4.89 -10.04 -0.41
N HIS A 120 -5.08 -8.76 -0.12
CA HIS A 120 -4.01 -7.83 0.19
C HIS A 120 -4.09 -7.38 1.65
N ASP A 121 -3.01 -7.59 2.38
CA ASP A 121 -2.84 -7.23 3.79
C ASP A 121 -3.89 -7.87 4.73
N VAL A 122 -4.26 -7.17 5.80
CA VAL A 122 -5.10 -7.70 6.87
C VAL A 122 -6.60 -7.58 6.59
N PRO A 123 -7.11 -6.50 5.98
CA PRO A 123 -8.56 -6.32 5.87
C PRO A 123 -9.30 -7.52 5.30
N PRO A 124 -8.90 -8.12 4.16
CA PRO A 124 -9.56 -9.29 3.60
C PRO A 124 -9.02 -10.64 4.13
N LEU A 125 -8.12 -10.65 5.13
CA LEU A 125 -7.40 -11.86 5.52
C LEU A 125 -8.32 -12.99 5.97
N ALA A 126 -9.38 -12.70 6.74
CA ALA A 126 -10.28 -13.72 7.24
C ALA A 126 -11.38 -14.17 6.24
N LEU A 127 -11.45 -13.56 5.03
CA LEU A 127 -12.37 -14.00 3.97
C LEU A 127 -12.17 -15.47 3.57
N VAL A 128 -10.93 -15.98 3.64
CA VAL A 128 -10.61 -17.37 3.31
C VAL A 128 -11.39 -18.38 4.14
N ASP A 129 -11.82 -18.00 5.34
CA ASP A 129 -12.56 -18.85 6.27
C ASP A 129 -14.07 -18.88 5.97
N GLU A 130 -14.58 -17.82 5.39
CA GLU A 130 -15.99 -17.56 5.20
C GLU A 130 -16.46 -17.83 3.76
N ALA A 131 -15.53 -17.89 2.82
CA ALA A 131 -15.84 -18.05 1.41
C ALA A 131 -16.00 -19.53 1.02
N ALA A 132 -17.20 -19.91 0.59
CA ALA A 132 -17.47 -21.22 0.01
C ALA A 132 -17.06 -21.24 -1.48
N THR A 133 -15.76 -21.38 -1.76
CA THR A 133 -15.22 -21.40 -3.14
C THR A 133 -14.06 -22.39 -3.26
N ASP A 134 -13.94 -23.04 -4.42
CA ASP A 134 -12.83 -23.93 -4.77
C ASP A 134 -11.60 -23.17 -5.31
N ALA A 135 -11.58 -21.83 -5.22
CA ALA A 135 -10.48 -21.00 -5.68
C ALA A 135 -9.17 -21.31 -4.93
N ARG A 136 -8.05 -21.06 -5.58
CA ARG A 136 -6.76 -20.96 -4.91
C ARG A 136 -6.63 -19.60 -4.23
N TRP A 137 -6.35 -19.61 -2.93
CA TRP A 137 -6.22 -18.40 -2.12
C TRP A 137 -4.76 -18.04 -1.90
N LEU A 138 -4.42 -16.80 -2.26
CA LEU A 138 -3.09 -16.21 -2.10
C LEU A 138 -3.19 -15.00 -1.18
N TRP A 139 -2.34 -14.96 -0.16
CA TRP A 139 -2.24 -13.79 0.71
C TRP A 139 -1.01 -12.96 0.33
N GLN A 140 -1.20 -11.73 -0.15
CA GLN A 140 -0.12 -10.80 -0.39
C GLN A 140 -0.02 -9.83 0.79
N CYS A 141 1.07 -9.93 1.54
CA CYS A 141 1.38 -9.07 2.68
C CYS A 141 2.40 -8.02 2.26
N HIS A 142 2.00 -6.76 2.32
CA HIS A 142 2.86 -5.61 2.02
C HIS A 142 3.56 -5.06 3.26
N LEU A 143 3.22 -5.56 4.46
CA LEU A 143 3.72 -5.09 5.74
C LEU A 143 5.05 -5.75 6.10
N ASP A 144 5.83 -5.06 6.93
CA ASP A 144 6.99 -5.63 7.59
C ASP A 144 6.55 -6.50 8.78
N LEU A 145 6.66 -7.81 8.62
CA LEU A 145 6.39 -8.80 9.66
C LEU A 145 7.66 -9.34 10.32
N SER A 146 8.81 -8.67 10.19
CA SER A 146 10.06 -9.15 10.79
C SER A 146 9.97 -9.31 12.30
N HIS A 147 9.23 -8.43 12.99
CA HIS A 147 9.10 -8.42 14.44
C HIS A 147 7.64 -8.15 14.90
N PRO A 148 6.67 -8.98 14.51
CA PRO A 148 5.27 -8.71 14.83
C PRO A 148 4.99 -8.86 16.33
N GLN A 149 4.09 -8.05 16.84
CA GLN A 149 3.57 -8.22 18.21
C GLN A 149 2.97 -9.62 18.35
N ARG A 150 3.48 -10.40 19.29
CA ARG A 150 3.15 -11.82 19.45
C ARG A 150 1.66 -12.12 19.56
N LYS A 151 0.91 -11.27 20.28
CA LYS A 151 -0.53 -11.44 20.47
C LYS A 151 -1.29 -11.28 19.14
N ILE A 152 -0.97 -10.23 18.38
CA ILE A 152 -1.60 -9.95 17.08
C ILE A 152 -1.27 -11.04 16.08
N TRP A 153 0.01 -11.45 15.99
CA TRP A 153 0.39 -12.53 15.10
C TRP A 153 -0.31 -13.85 15.45
N SER A 154 -0.41 -14.18 16.75
CA SER A 154 -1.10 -15.39 17.20
C SER A 154 -2.59 -15.39 16.88
N LEU A 155 -3.23 -14.22 16.83
CA LEU A 155 -4.62 -14.04 16.44
C LEU A 155 -4.83 -14.24 14.93
N LEU A 156 -3.95 -13.66 14.11
CA LEU A 156 -4.12 -13.64 12.65
C LEU A 156 -3.53 -14.86 11.93
N ARG A 157 -2.46 -15.45 12.46
CA ARG A 157 -1.79 -16.61 11.87
C ARG A 157 -2.72 -17.78 11.51
N PRO A 158 -3.75 -18.14 12.31
CA PRO A 158 -4.68 -19.23 11.95
C PRO A 158 -5.38 -19.01 10.60
N TYR A 159 -5.67 -17.75 10.24
CA TYR A 159 -6.24 -17.42 8.92
C TYR A 159 -5.18 -17.54 7.82
N VAL A 160 -3.98 -17.00 8.04
CA VAL A 160 -2.86 -17.09 7.08
C VAL A 160 -2.56 -18.55 6.71
N THR A 161 -2.60 -19.47 7.66
CA THR A 161 -2.31 -20.89 7.42
C THR A 161 -3.35 -21.62 6.56
N LYS A 162 -4.48 -20.99 6.25
CA LYS A 162 -5.52 -21.55 5.36
C LYS A 162 -5.32 -21.18 3.89
N TYR A 163 -4.41 -20.26 3.60
CA TYR A 163 -4.06 -19.89 2.24
C TYR A 163 -3.21 -20.96 1.56
N ASP A 164 -3.31 -21.07 0.24
CA ASP A 164 -2.48 -21.95 -0.58
C ASP A 164 -1.04 -21.43 -0.70
N ALA A 165 -0.84 -20.11 -0.65
CA ALA A 165 0.47 -19.49 -0.65
C ALA A 165 0.43 -18.08 -0.05
N ALA A 166 1.60 -17.57 0.36
CA ALA A 166 1.80 -16.18 0.77
C ALA A 166 2.83 -15.48 -0.12
N VAL A 167 2.66 -14.17 -0.29
CA VAL A 167 3.58 -13.31 -1.04
C VAL A 167 4.06 -12.20 -0.10
N PHE A 168 5.37 -12.02 -0.02
CA PHE A 168 6.00 -10.96 0.77
C PHE A 168 6.86 -10.05 -0.10
N SER A 169 7.06 -8.82 0.34
CA SER A 169 7.90 -7.85 -0.38
C SER A 169 9.38 -8.16 -0.25
N LEU A 170 9.83 -8.58 0.93
CA LEU A 170 11.25 -8.85 1.23
C LEU A 170 11.38 -10.15 2.03
N PRO A 171 12.53 -10.86 1.93
CA PRO A 171 12.75 -12.10 2.69
C PRO A 171 12.64 -11.91 4.20
N GLN A 172 13.12 -10.77 4.72
CA GLN A 172 13.09 -10.48 6.15
C GLN A 172 11.68 -10.17 6.67
N PHE A 173 10.74 -9.84 5.80
CA PHE A 173 9.33 -9.61 6.17
C PHE A 173 8.54 -10.92 6.28
N ALA A 174 9.06 -11.99 5.70
CA ALA A 174 8.41 -13.29 5.72
C ALA A 174 8.43 -13.93 7.11
N GLN A 175 7.37 -14.66 7.42
CA GLN A 175 7.24 -15.42 8.66
C GLN A 175 7.42 -16.93 8.39
N PRO A 176 7.88 -17.73 9.38
CA PRO A 176 7.90 -19.19 9.25
C PRO A 176 6.47 -19.75 9.14
N LEU A 177 6.07 -20.10 7.92
CA LEU A 177 4.77 -20.66 7.58
C LEU A 177 4.96 -22.00 6.85
N ALA A 178 4.05 -22.94 7.10
CA ALA A 178 4.05 -24.26 6.45
C ALA A 178 3.33 -24.24 5.09
N LEU A 179 3.41 -23.14 4.35
CA LEU A 179 2.85 -22.97 3.01
C LEU A 179 3.88 -22.35 2.07
N PRO A 180 3.75 -22.52 0.74
CA PRO A 180 4.62 -21.89 -0.24
C PRO A 180 4.67 -20.37 -0.05
N GLN A 181 5.86 -19.79 -0.14
CA GLN A 181 6.08 -18.37 0.01
C GLN A 181 6.82 -17.83 -1.22
N PHE A 182 6.34 -16.71 -1.74
CA PHE A 182 6.92 -16.02 -2.88
C PHE A 182 7.37 -14.62 -2.47
N LEU A 183 8.44 -14.15 -3.13
CA LEU A 183 8.95 -12.79 -2.92
C LEU A 183 8.66 -11.97 -4.16
N ILE A 184 7.83 -10.93 -4.01
CA ILE A 184 7.51 -9.97 -5.07
C ILE A 184 7.70 -8.58 -4.51
N TYR A 185 8.75 -7.89 -4.98
CA TYR A 185 9.03 -6.50 -4.59
C TYR A 185 7.87 -5.58 -4.99
N PRO A 186 7.58 -4.55 -4.18
CA PRO A 186 6.65 -3.51 -4.60
C PRO A 186 7.14 -2.87 -5.89
N SER A 187 6.22 -2.59 -6.78
CA SER A 187 6.52 -2.00 -8.09
C SER A 187 5.72 -0.71 -8.28
N LEU A 188 6.26 0.15 -9.11
CA LEU A 188 5.62 1.37 -9.58
C LEU A 188 5.40 1.29 -11.10
N ASP A 189 4.47 2.07 -11.61
CA ASP A 189 4.28 2.22 -13.05
C ASP A 189 5.18 3.36 -13.58
N PRO A 190 6.26 3.05 -14.33
CA PRO A 190 7.14 4.07 -14.88
C PRO A 190 6.46 4.99 -15.90
N LEU A 191 5.30 4.58 -16.45
CA LEU A 191 4.52 5.35 -17.41
C LEU A 191 3.41 6.19 -16.77
N SER A 192 3.26 6.14 -15.45
CA SER A 192 2.30 6.98 -14.75
C SER A 192 2.74 8.45 -14.74
N ASP A 193 1.77 9.36 -14.66
CA ASP A 193 2.05 10.80 -14.58
C ASP A 193 2.96 11.18 -13.39
N LYS A 194 2.96 10.39 -12.33
CA LYS A 194 3.84 10.59 -11.17
C LYS A 194 5.33 10.39 -11.49
N ASN A 195 5.64 9.58 -12.50
CA ASN A 195 7.00 9.15 -12.82
C ASN A 195 7.54 9.76 -14.11
N ARG A 196 6.77 10.60 -14.82
CA ARG A 196 7.25 11.29 -16.00
C ARG A 196 8.18 12.47 -15.63
N GLU A 197 9.08 12.79 -16.50
CA GLU A 197 9.84 14.03 -16.39
C GLU A 197 8.91 15.23 -16.60
N LEU A 198 9.08 16.25 -15.76
CA LEU A 198 8.37 17.52 -15.87
C LEU A 198 9.24 18.53 -16.63
N ALA A 199 8.63 19.31 -17.51
CA ALA A 199 9.30 20.45 -18.09
C ALA A 199 9.60 21.50 -16.99
N PRO A 200 10.70 22.28 -17.12
CA PRO A 200 11.05 23.30 -16.12
C PRO A 200 9.89 24.28 -15.82
N GLU A 201 9.14 24.65 -16.85
CA GLU A 201 8.00 25.56 -16.75
C GLU A 201 6.82 24.96 -15.98
N GLU A 202 6.59 23.63 -16.12
CA GLU A 202 5.57 22.91 -15.33
C GLU A 202 5.97 22.84 -13.85
N LEU A 203 7.26 22.60 -13.59
CA LEU A 203 7.79 22.58 -12.24
C LEU A 203 7.64 23.94 -11.57
N ASP A 204 7.96 25.02 -12.29
CA ASP A 204 7.81 26.39 -11.81
C ASP A 204 6.36 26.70 -11.43
N GLN A 205 5.41 26.35 -12.29
CA GLN A 205 3.97 26.53 -12.03
C GLN A 205 3.50 25.75 -10.79
N ILE A 206 3.99 24.52 -10.60
CA ILE A 206 3.65 23.70 -9.43
C ILE A 206 4.18 24.36 -8.15
N LEU A 207 5.44 24.74 -8.12
CA LEU A 207 6.07 25.36 -6.96
C LEU A 207 5.43 26.71 -6.62
N GLU A 208 5.09 27.53 -7.63
CA GLU A 208 4.36 28.79 -7.45
C GLU A 208 2.97 28.54 -6.85
N LYS A 209 2.21 27.59 -7.41
CA LYS A 209 0.89 27.22 -6.88
C LYS A 209 0.95 26.76 -5.43
N LEU A 210 1.99 26.04 -5.05
CA LEU A 210 2.22 25.54 -3.70
C LEU A 210 2.91 26.58 -2.80
N GLN A 211 3.23 27.76 -3.32
CA GLN A 211 3.93 28.85 -2.62
C GLN A 211 5.29 28.42 -2.06
N ILE A 212 6.02 27.58 -2.80
CA ILE A 212 7.35 27.10 -2.43
C ILE A 212 8.41 27.92 -3.19
N PRO A 213 9.16 28.81 -2.52
CA PRO A 213 10.22 29.58 -3.17
C PRO A 213 11.39 28.69 -3.64
N ARG A 214 12.04 29.07 -4.76
CA ARG A 214 13.16 28.34 -5.38
C ARG A 214 14.55 28.95 -5.11
N ASP A 215 14.63 29.87 -4.21
CA ASP A 215 15.85 30.60 -3.86
C ASP A 215 16.89 29.76 -3.11
N LYS A 216 16.47 28.58 -2.56
CA LYS A 216 17.30 27.64 -1.83
C LYS A 216 17.11 26.21 -2.33
N PRO A 217 18.11 25.32 -2.13
CA PRO A 217 17.92 23.88 -2.32
C PRO A 217 16.75 23.35 -1.50
N ILE A 218 15.94 22.47 -2.10
CA ILE A 218 14.77 21.87 -1.46
C ILE A 218 15.11 20.44 -1.04
N LEU A 219 14.91 20.13 0.23
CA LEU A 219 14.78 18.77 0.74
C LEU A 219 13.29 18.42 0.71
N LEU A 220 12.93 17.37 0.00
CA LEU A 220 11.55 16.96 -0.20
C LEU A 220 11.29 15.59 0.42
N GLU A 221 10.25 15.52 1.24
CA GLU A 221 9.61 14.26 1.65
C GLU A 221 8.19 14.22 1.10
N VAL A 222 7.83 13.11 0.45
CA VAL A 222 6.47 12.83 -0.03
C VAL A 222 6.00 11.54 0.63
N SER A 223 5.15 11.66 1.66
CA SER A 223 4.70 10.52 2.44
C SER A 223 3.40 10.81 3.19
N GLY A 224 2.78 9.78 3.79
CA GLY A 224 1.71 9.97 4.75
C GLY A 224 2.25 10.46 6.11
N PHE A 225 1.45 11.19 6.88
CA PHE A 225 1.83 11.66 8.22
C PHE A 225 1.52 10.59 9.26
N ASN A 226 2.42 9.62 9.43
CA ASN A 226 2.29 8.55 10.41
C ASN A 226 3.64 8.20 11.07
N LYS A 227 3.63 7.32 12.06
CA LYS A 227 4.84 6.96 12.80
C LYS A 227 5.90 6.21 11.99
N PHE A 228 5.52 5.49 10.94
CA PHE A 228 6.45 4.70 10.13
C PHE A 228 7.21 5.56 9.12
N THR A 229 6.61 6.64 8.65
CA THR A 229 7.27 7.62 7.77
C THR A 229 8.15 8.59 8.56
N ASP A 230 7.96 8.68 9.89
CA ASP A 230 8.77 9.44 10.84
C ASP A 230 9.05 10.91 10.41
N PRO A 231 8.02 11.71 10.08
CA PRO A 231 8.23 13.09 9.64
C PRO A 231 8.87 13.96 10.71
N LEU A 232 8.73 13.62 11.99
CA LEU A 232 9.43 14.33 13.08
C LEU A 232 10.93 14.04 13.09
N GLY A 233 11.34 12.81 12.75
CA GLY A 233 12.73 12.45 12.53
C GLY A 233 13.31 13.19 11.32
N VAL A 234 12.54 13.33 10.23
CA VAL A 234 12.93 14.14 9.07
C VAL A 234 13.12 15.61 9.44
N LEU A 235 12.23 16.19 10.24
CA LEU A 235 12.39 17.55 10.80
C LEU A 235 13.68 17.68 11.64
N ALA A 236 13.97 16.69 12.48
CA ALA A 236 15.19 16.68 13.28
C ALA A 236 16.45 16.58 12.41
N ALA A 237 16.42 15.73 11.38
CA ALA A 237 17.51 15.61 10.40
C ALA A 237 17.72 16.91 9.60
N TYR A 238 16.64 17.50 9.10
CA TYR A 238 16.67 18.79 8.40
C TYR A 238 17.33 19.90 9.25
N ARG A 239 16.94 20.03 10.51
CA ARG A 239 17.53 21.05 11.41
C ARG A 239 19.04 20.87 11.56
N ARG A 240 19.54 19.64 11.54
CA ARG A 240 20.99 19.36 11.56
C ARG A 240 21.66 19.75 10.24
N VAL A 241 21.04 19.49 9.11
CA VAL A 241 21.55 19.87 7.80
C VAL A 241 21.57 21.41 7.66
N LYS A 242 20.52 22.08 8.10
CA LYS A 242 20.36 23.54 8.03
C LYS A 242 21.46 24.31 8.79
N THR A 243 22.08 23.71 9.79
CA THR A 243 23.22 24.36 10.50
C THR A 243 24.44 24.59 9.61
N HIS A 244 24.55 23.85 8.50
CA HIS A 244 25.70 23.90 7.59
C HIS A 244 25.31 24.25 6.14
N ASN A 245 24.02 24.17 5.81
CA ASN A 245 23.52 24.38 4.46
C ASN A 245 22.27 25.25 4.51
N ASP A 246 22.24 26.32 3.75
CA ASP A 246 21.02 27.11 3.61
C ASP A 246 20.07 26.38 2.65
N CYS A 247 19.08 25.69 3.20
CA CYS A 247 18.13 24.85 2.48
C CYS A 247 16.72 24.95 3.07
N ARG A 248 15.74 24.47 2.31
CA ARG A 248 14.33 24.44 2.65
C ARG A 248 13.84 23.00 2.76
N LEU A 249 12.93 22.72 3.69
CA LEU A 249 12.23 21.45 3.81
C LEU A 249 10.80 21.59 3.29
N VAL A 250 10.41 20.66 2.44
CA VAL A 250 9.01 20.49 2.01
C VAL A 250 8.54 19.11 2.44
N LEU A 251 7.50 19.09 3.27
CA LEU A 251 6.79 17.87 3.68
C LEU A 251 5.45 17.83 2.95
N ALA A 252 5.30 16.92 2.00
CA ALA A 252 4.12 16.80 1.17
C ALA A 252 3.41 15.47 1.42
N GLY A 253 2.10 15.49 1.63
CA GLY A 253 1.32 14.27 1.85
C GLY A 253 -0.18 14.51 1.89
N SER A 254 -0.95 13.44 1.87
CA SER A 254 -2.40 13.52 2.02
C SER A 254 -2.80 13.76 3.49
N MET A 255 -3.99 14.35 3.66
CA MET A 255 -4.60 14.40 4.99
C MET A 255 -4.74 12.99 5.56
N PRO A 256 -4.37 12.77 6.83
CA PRO A 256 -4.53 11.45 7.44
C PRO A 256 -5.99 11.02 7.45
N THR A 257 -6.25 9.86 6.87
CA THR A 257 -7.54 9.16 6.92
C THR A 257 -7.46 7.92 7.82
N ASP A 258 -6.26 7.62 8.31
CA ASP A 258 -5.90 6.36 8.97
C ASP A 258 -6.12 6.40 10.49
N GLY A 259 -6.92 7.35 10.99
CA GLY A 259 -7.31 7.40 12.40
C GLY A 259 -6.57 8.45 13.27
N PRO A 260 -6.89 8.48 14.59
CA PRO A 260 -6.44 9.54 15.51
C PRO A 260 -4.92 9.60 15.72
N ALA A 261 -4.21 8.47 15.52
CA ALA A 261 -2.76 8.43 15.70
C ALA A 261 -2.04 9.25 14.62
N SER A 262 -2.43 9.09 13.37
CA SER A 262 -1.87 9.83 12.23
C SER A 262 -2.24 11.31 12.28
N GLN A 263 -3.44 11.66 12.74
CA GLN A 263 -3.83 13.05 12.96
C GLN A 263 -2.94 13.74 14.01
N ARG A 264 -2.62 13.07 15.11
CA ARG A 264 -1.69 13.60 16.12
C ARG A 264 -0.29 13.84 15.57
N VAL A 265 0.23 12.92 14.75
CA VAL A 265 1.52 13.12 14.08
C VAL A 265 1.50 14.37 13.20
N LEU A 266 0.43 14.59 12.42
CA LEU A 266 0.29 15.79 11.59
C LEU A 266 0.25 17.07 12.44
N GLU A 267 -0.46 17.08 13.57
CA GLU A 267 -0.51 18.23 14.49
C GLU A 267 0.88 18.55 15.06
N GLU A 268 1.62 17.54 15.53
CA GLU A 268 2.99 17.70 16.02
C GLU A 268 3.93 18.24 14.94
N VAL A 269 3.78 17.78 13.68
CA VAL A 269 4.53 18.30 12.53
C VAL A 269 4.20 19.76 12.26
N ARG A 270 2.92 20.14 12.29
CA ARG A 270 2.48 21.55 12.12
C ARG A 270 3.07 22.46 13.17
N ASP A 271 3.02 22.04 14.44
CA ASP A 271 3.58 22.82 15.55
C ASP A 271 5.10 22.96 15.45
N ALA A 272 5.77 21.95 14.94
CA ALA A 272 7.20 21.97 14.73
C ALA A 272 7.61 22.84 13.52
N ALA A 273 6.80 22.82 12.44
CA ALA A 273 7.01 23.61 11.23
C ALA A 273 6.72 25.10 11.42
N ALA A 274 5.71 25.44 12.22
CA ALA A 274 5.29 26.83 12.43
C ALA A 274 6.39 27.78 12.99
N LYS A 275 7.51 27.23 13.42
CA LYS A 275 8.64 27.98 14.02
C LYS A 275 9.79 28.24 13.03
N ASP A 276 9.68 27.81 11.79
CA ASP A 276 10.73 27.91 10.77
C ASP A 276 10.12 28.22 9.41
N GLU A 277 10.39 29.40 8.86
CA GLU A 277 9.86 29.90 7.58
C GLU A 277 10.35 29.06 6.37
N ASP A 278 11.43 28.31 6.52
CA ASP A 278 11.95 27.43 5.48
C ASP A 278 11.34 26.01 5.54
N ILE A 279 10.34 25.76 6.40
CA ILE A 279 9.60 24.52 6.43
C ILE A 279 8.20 24.70 5.81
N HIS A 280 7.93 24.04 4.72
CA HIS A 280 6.65 24.06 4.01
C HIS A 280 5.91 22.74 4.19
N LEU A 281 4.66 22.81 4.65
CA LEU A 281 3.76 21.68 4.77
C LEU A 281 2.72 21.76 3.65
N VAL A 282 2.75 20.78 2.75
CA VAL A 282 1.83 20.68 1.61
C VAL A 282 0.87 19.52 1.86
N LEU A 283 -0.40 19.84 2.04
CA LEU A 283 -1.48 18.84 2.20
C LEU A 283 -2.22 18.68 0.87
N LEU A 284 -2.23 17.46 0.33
CA LEU A 284 -2.78 17.08 -0.96
C LEU A 284 -4.15 16.41 -0.84
#